data_e2beaaddde975603006ffb2f6e52ddbb
#
_entry.id   e2beaaddde975603006ffb2f6e52ddbb
#
_cell.length_a   1.000
_cell.length_b   1.000
_cell.length_c   1.000
_cell.angle_alpha   90.00
_cell.angle_beta   90.00
_cell.angle_gamma   90.00
#
_symmetry.space_group_name_H-M   'P 1'
#
loop_
_entity.id
_entity.type
_entity.pdbx_description
1 polymer ?
#
loop_
_entity_poly.entity_id
_entity_poly.type
_entity_poly.pdbx_seq_one_letter_code
_entity_poly.pdbx_strand_id
1 'polypeptide(L)'
;VGKLILANFRAGAAAAPADAAPLLDAALAAMRSLAGQAAMEAASSSATTRGVVVDATSAHVAALEPARGAPGRHVWTYRIRVTNANPPGSPDASLQVVSRGWDVQDAAGRPHARVPPGSRGVVGTTPILGPADCFEYFSSTDCGAQGGSMEGRLGVAVLESAGGTFDAAVARFALRPPPARAGRGGGGHGSESE
;
A
#
# COMPACT_ATOMS: atom_id res chain seq x y z
N VAL A 1 16.73 -15.08 -1.75
CA VAL A 1 15.49 -15.85 -1.98
C VAL A 1 15.54 -16.51 -3.36
N GLY A 2 15.78 -15.77 -4.48
CA GLY A 2 15.81 -16.34 -5.84
C GLY A 2 16.80 -17.51 -6.03
N LYS A 3 18.01 -17.43 -5.45
CA LYS A 3 19.01 -18.52 -5.53
C LYS A 3 18.54 -19.79 -4.83
N LEU A 4 17.83 -19.68 -3.70
CA LEU A 4 17.29 -20.82 -2.94
C LEU A 4 16.17 -21.52 -3.72
N ILE A 5 15.28 -20.76 -4.33
CA ILE A 5 14.20 -21.30 -5.18
C ILE A 5 14.79 -22.05 -6.36
N LEU A 6 15.76 -21.47 -7.07
CA LEU A 6 16.43 -22.14 -8.19
C LEU A 6 17.16 -23.42 -7.77
N ALA A 7 17.80 -23.43 -6.59
CA ALA A 7 18.45 -24.62 -6.06
C ALA A 7 17.44 -25.74 -5.76
N ASN A 8 16.28 -25.41 -5.17
CA ASN A 8 15.22 -26.37 -4.90
C ASN A 8 14.60 -26.91 -6.19
N PHE A 9 14.42 -26.10 -7.23
CA PHE A 9 13.98 -26.58 -8.55
C PHE A 9 14.96 -27.53 -9.18
N ARG A 10 16.28 -27.23 -9.11
CA ARG A 10 17.31 -28.11 -9.64
C ARG A 10 17.40 -29.43 -8.86
N ALA A 11 17.28 -29.39 -7.55
CA ALA A 11 17.26 -30.62 -6.73
C ALA A 11 16.02 -31.48 -7.03
N GLY A 12 14.87 -30.87 -7.34
CA GLY A 12 13.64 -31.58 -7.70
C GLY A 12 13.60 -32.10 -9.14
N ALA A 13 14.52 -31.68 -10.01
CA ALA A 13 14.54 -32.12 -11.41
C ALA A 13 14.75 -33.64 -11.63
N ALA A 14 15.30 -34.31 -10.62
CA ALA A 14 15.50 -35.78 -10.64
C ALA A 14 14.44 -36.52 -9.80
N ALA A 15 13.39 -35.85 -9.32
CA ALA A 15 12.35 -36.46 -8.51
C ALA A 15 11.51 -37.46 -9.31
N ALA A 16 11.09 -38.54 -8.67
CA ALA A 16 10.15 -39.49 -9.27
C ALA A 16 8.82 -38.74 -9.59
N PRO A 17 8.05 -39.19 -10.62
CA PRO A 17 6.79 -38.53 -10.99
C PRO A 17 5.79 -38.39 -9.83
N ALA A 18 5.79 -39.32 -8.88
CA ALA A 18 4.92 -39.26 -7.71
C ALA A 18 5.28 -38.11 -6.75
N ASP A 19 6.55 -37.70 -6.72
CA ASP A 19 7.05 -36.63 -5.84
C ASP A 19 7.03 -35.24 -6.55
N ALA A 20 6.79 -35.21 -7.86
CA ALA A 20 6.82 -34.01 -8.65
C ALA A 20 5.65 -33.04 -8.30
N ALA A 21 4.45 -33.58 -8.05
CA ALA A 21 3.27 -32.77 -7.76
C ALA A 21 3.42 -31.91 -6.49
N PRO A 22 3.82 -32.45 -5.32
CA PRO A 22 4.03 -31.61 -4.14
C PRO A 22 5.18 -30.61 -4.29
N LEU A 23 6.21 -30.93 -5.07
CA LEU A 23 7.30 -29.98 -5.36
C LEU A 23 6.82 -28.82 -6.25
N LEU A 24 5.97 -29.09 -7.24
CA LEU A 24 5.35 -28.07 -8.08
C LEU A 24 4.41 -27.17 -7.27
N ASP A 25 3.59 -27.73 -6.40
CA ASP A 25 2.71 -26.98 -5.52
C ASP A 25 3.48 -26.05 -4.59
N ALA A 26 4.56 -26.55 -3.97
CA ALA A 26 5.44 -25.74 -3.14
C ALA A 26 6.12 -24.61 -3.93
N ALA A 27 6.55 -24.88 -5.15
CA ALA A 27 7.15 -23.89 -6.04
C ALA A 27 6.14 -22.80 -6.46
N LEU A 28 4.92 -23.20 -6.81
CA LEU A 28 3.84 -22.26 -7.15
C LEU A 28 3.44 -21.41 -5.93
N ALA A 29 3.37 -21.98 -4.74
CA ALA A 29 3.12 -21.26 -3.51
C ALA A 29 4.22 -20.22 -3.22
N ALA A 30 5.48 -20.60 -3.38
CA ALA A 30 6.62 -19.69 -3.23
C ALA A 30 6.58 -18.54 -4.26
N MET A 31 6.27 -18.83 -5.51
CA MET A 31 6.12 -17.82 -6.56
C MET A 31 4.98 -16.83 -6.25
N ARG A 32 3.84 -17.33 -5.78
CA ARG A 32 2.71 -16.47 -5.37
C ARG A 32 3.09 -15.57 -4.20
N SER A 33 3.80 -16.10 -3.21
CA SER A 33 4.31 -15.32 -2.08
C SER A 33 5.26 -14.20 -2.53
N LEU A 34 6.22 -14.51 -3.40
CA LEU A 34 7.14 -13.52 -3.96
C LEU A 34 6.42 -12.45 -4.79
N ALA A 35 5.47 -12.86 -5.61
CA ALA A 35 4.66 -11.91 -6.39
C ALA A 35 3.85 -10.99 -5.47
N GLY A 36 3.31 -11.52 -4.37
CA GLY A 36 2.61 -10.73 -3.35
C GLY A 36 3.54 -9.72 -2.65
N GLN A 37 4.74 -10.15 -2.28
CA GLN A 37 5.74 -9.25 -1.66
C GLN A 37 6.18 -8.15 -2.64
N ALA A 38 6.48 -8.49 -3.88
CA ALA A 38 6.83 -7.52 -4.90
C ALA A 38 5.70 -6.52 -5.19
N ALA A 39 4.45 -6.99 -5.21
CA ALA A 39 3.29 -6.12 -5.37
C ALA A 39 3.13 -5.16 -4.19
N MET A 40 3.34 -5.63 -2.96
CA MET A 40 3.28 -4.81 -1.74
C MET A 40 4.40 -3.77 -1.71
N GLU A 41 5.64 -4.16 -2.04
CA GLU A 41 6.77 -3.24 -2.15
C GLU A 41 6.50 -2.15 -3.19
N ALA A 42 6.01 -2.54 -4.36
CA ALA A 42 5.65 -1.61 -5.44
C ALA A 42 4.44 -0.70 -5.15
N ALA A 43 3.67 -1.00 -4.11
CA ALA A 43 2.56 -0.17 -3.60
C ALA A 43 2.93 0.57 -2.31
N SER A 44 4.21 0.55 -1.94
CA SER A 44 4.72 1.21 -0.73
C SER A 44 5.60 2.40 -1.07
N SER A 45 5.73 3.30 -0.12
CA SER A 45 6.69 4.40 -0.16
C SER A 45 7.17 4.73 1.26
N SER A 46 8.33 5.39 1.35
CA SER A 46 8.86 5.92 2.59
C SER A 46 9.43 7.32 2.35
N ALA A 47 9.25 8.22 3.30
CA ALA A 47 9.85 9.54 3.29
C ALA A 47 10.29 9.93 4.70
N THR A 48 11.38 10.70 4.80
CA THR A 48 11.87 11.23 6.07
C THR A 48 11.93 12.75 6.01
N THR A 49 11.31 13.42 6.98
CA THR A 49 11.32 14.86 7.14
C THR A 49 11.65 15.20 8.60
N ARG A 50 12.77 15.88 8.88
CA ARG A 50 13.20 16.26 10.23
C ARG A 50 13.16 15.09 11.24
N GLY A 51 13.64 13.91 10.83
CA GLY A 51 13.64 12.72 11.68
C GLY A 51 12.27 12.04 11.83
N VAL A 52 11.20 12.56 11.24
CA VAL A 52 9.91 11.85 11.11
C VAL A 52 9.93 10.99 9.88
N VAL A 53 9.86 9.68 10.07
CA VAL A 53 9.77 8.69 8.99
C VAL A 53 8.30 8.36 8.77
N VAL A 54 7.84 8.49 7.54
CA VAL A 54 6.46 8.13 7.15
C VAL A 54 6.51 7.04 6.10
N ASP A 55 6.04 5.85 6.49
CA ASP A 55 5.88 4.70 5.60
C ASP A 55 4.41 4.58 5.18
N ALA A 56 4.16 4.46 3.88
CA ALA A 56 2.84 4.28 3.31
C ALA A 56 2.78 3.00 2.49
N THR A 57 1.68 2.26 2.60
CA THR A 57 1.44 1.05 1.81
C THR A 57 -0.04 0.97 1.47
N SER A 58 -0.39 0.53 0.27
CA SER A 58 -1.78 0.31 -0.13
C SER A 58 -2.06 -1.13 -0.54
N ALA A 59 -3.33 -1.52 -0.42
CA ALA A 59 -3.83 -2.79 -0.93
C ALA A 59 -5.23 -2.62 -1.51
N HIS A 60 -5.50 -3.28 -2.64
CA HIS A 60 -6.83 -3.34 -3.22
C HIS A 60 -7.75 -4.19 -2.34
N VAL A 61 -8.95 -3.69 -2.05
CA VAL A 61 -9.93 -4.39 -1.18
C VAL A 61 -11.07 -4.96 -1.99
N ALA A 62 -11.73 -4.13 -2.80
CA ALA A 62 -12.93 -4.52 -3.52
C ALA A 62 -13.14 -3.71 -4.80
N ALA A 63 -13.82 -4.32 -5.76
CA ALA A 63 -14.52 -3.60 -6.81
C ALA A 63 -15.96 -3.33 -6.31
N LEU A 64 -16.40 -2.08 -6.40
CA LEU A 64 -17.77 -1.72 -6.10
C LEU A 64 -18.60 -1.90 -7.36
N GLU A 65 -19.76 -2.58 -7.22
CA GLU A 65 -20.72 -2.69 -8.32
C GLU A 65 -21.11 -1.28 -8.80
N PRO A 66 -21.01 -1.03 -10.12
CA PRO A 66 -21.37 0.27 -10.64
C PRO A 66 -22.87 0.50 -10.47
N ALA A 67 -23.24 1.65 -9.93
CA ALA A 67 -24.62 2.13 -10.05
C ALA A 67 -24.94 2.30 -11.55
N ARG A 68 -26.22 2.10 -11.93
CA ARG A 68 -26.67 2.16 -13.33
C ARG A 68 -26.11 3.40 -14.04
N GLY A 69 -25.25 3.20 -15.04
CA GLY A 69 -24.63 4.28 -15.82
C GLY A 69 -23.40 4.98 -15.21
N ALA A 70 -22.93 4.54 -14.04
CA ALA A 70 -21.70 5.04 -13.44
C ALA A 70 -20.51 4.15 -13.78
N PRO A 71 -19.28 4.69 -13.92
CA PRO A 71 -18.09 3.89 -14.06
C PRO A 71 -17.86 3.04 -12.82
N GLY A 72 -17.33 1.82 -12.99
CA GLY A 72 -16.94 0.96 -11.88
C GLY A 72 -15.89 1.67 -10.98
N ARG A 73 -16.07 1.57 -9.68
CA ARG A 73 -15.16 2.10 -8.67
C ARG A 73 -14.49 0.95 -7.93
N HIS A 74 -13.23 1.14 -7.61
CA HIS A 74 -12.47 0.21 -6.79
C HIS A 74 -12.07 0.89 -5.48
N VAL A 75 -11.97 0.11 -4.42
CA VAL A 75 -11.58 0.60 -3.09
C VAL A 75 -10.22 0.03 -2.73
N TRP A 76 -9.35 0.90 -2.26
CA TRP A 76 -8.06 0.56 -1.67
C TRP A 76 -8.07 0.95 -0.20
N THR A 77 -7.57 0.06 0.64
CA THR A 77 -7.10 0.43 1.97
C THR A 77 -5.67 0.90 1.87
N TYR A 78 -5.29 1.81 2.76
CA TYR A 78 -3.90 2.21 2.92
C TYR A 78 -3.53 2.27 4.39
N ARG A 79 -2.28 1.93 4.66
CA ARG A 79 -1.64 2.00 5.98
C ARG A 79 -0.63 3.12 5.95
N ILE A 80 -0.67 3.98 6.95
CA ILE A 80 0.36 4.99 7.21
C ILE A 80 0.98 4.68 8.58
N ARG A 81 2.28 4.55 8.60
CA ARG A 81 3.08 4.42 9.82
C ARG A 81 3.96 5.63 9.95
N VAL A 82 3.87 6.32 11.08
CA VAL A 82 4.66 7.52 11.41
C VAL A 82 5.57 7.15 12.55
N THR A 83 6.88 7.28 12.35
CA THR A 83 7.89 6.98 13.36
C THR A 83 8.70 8.24 13.67
N ASN A 84 8.85 8.59 14.94
CA ASN A 84 9.77 9.63 15.38
C ASN A 84 11.16 9.00 15.60
N ALA A 85 12.05 9.17 14.63
CA ALA A 85 13.44 8.67 14.70
C ALA A 85 14.42 9.66 15.37
N ASN A 86 13.91 10.77 15.91
CA ASN A 86 14.74 11.73 16.61
C ASN A 86 15.24 11.16 17.95
N PRO A 87 16.50 11.39 18.33
CA PRO A 87 17.02 10.91 19.60
C PRO A 87 16.44 11.72 20.77
N PRO A 88 16.44 11.13 21.99
CA PRO A 88 16.11 11.86 23.21
C PRO A 88 16.97 13.13 23.35
N GLY A 89 16.36 14.22 23.82
CA GLY A 89 17.04 15.50 24.02
C GLY A 89 17.29 16.31 22.75
N SER A 90 16.88 15.84 21.58
CA SER A 90 16.90 16.66 20.37
C SER A 90 15.77 17.71 20.40
N PRO A 91 15.89 18.82 19.65
CA PRO A 91 14.82 19.82 19.57
C PRO A 91 13.47 19.26 19.08
N ASP A 92 13.49 18.15 18.33
CA ASP A 92 12.34 17.47 17.77
C ASP A 92 12.06 16.14 18.50
N ALA A 93 12.45 15.99 19.77
CA ALA A 93 12.27 14.75 20.51
C ALA A 93 10.81 14.43 20.79
N SER A 94 9.94 15.44 20.98
CA SER A 94 8.53 15.25 21.28
C SER A 94 7.69 15.95 20.22
N LEU A 95 6.88 15.18 19.50
CA LEU A 95 6.13 15.62 18.33
C LEU A 95 4.66 15.26 18.45
N GLN A 96 3.80 16.06 17.84
CA GLN A 96 2.37 15.74 17.70
C GLN A 96 1.94 15.84 16.24
N VAL A 97 1.31 14.78 15.73
CA VAL A 97 0.67 14.83 14.41
C VAL A 97 -0.69 15.53 14.56
N VAL A 98 -0.82 16.72 14.00
CA VAL A 98 -2.00 17.59 14.22
C VAL A 98 -2.94 17.64 13.02
N SER A 99 -2.43 17.39 11.82
CA SER A 99 -3.24 17.49 10.61
C SER A 99 -2.72 16.60 9.48
N ARG A 100 -3.50 16.51 8.41
CA ARG A 100 -3.14 15.78 7.20
C ARG A 100 -3.60 16.53 5.95
N GLY A 101 -3.02 16.16 4.81
CA GLY A 101 -3.49 16.52 3.48
C GLY A 101 -3.18 15.40 2.52
N TRP A 102 -4.10 15.13 1.58
CA TRP A 102 -3.96 14.07 0.60
C TRP A 102 -4.33 14.55 -0.80
N ASP A 103 -3.56 14.11 -1.77
CA ASP A 103 -3.86 14.23 -3.18
C ASP A 103 -3.91 12.82 -3.79
N VAL A 104 -5.06 12.46 -4.36
CA VAL A 104 -5.28 11.18 -5.05
C VAL A 104 -5.39 11.46 -6.54
N GLN A 105 -4.63 10.72 -7.35
CA GLN A 105 -4.62 10.82 -8.80
C GLN A 105 -5.05 9.50 -9.42
N ASP A 106 -5.74 9.55 -10.55
CA ASP A 106 -6.07 8.38 -11.36
C ASP A 106 -4.82 7.84 -12.10
N ALA A 107 -4.98 6.73 -12.83
CA ALA A 107 -3.91 6.11 -13.59
C ALA A 107 -3.33 6.99 -14.71
N ALA A 108 -4.06 8.03 -15.12
CA ALA A 108 -3.61 9.04 -16.09
C ALA A 108 -2.95 10.26 -15.42
N GLY A 109 -2.80 10.25 -14.09
CA GLY A 109 -2.24 11.36 -13.32
C GLY A 109 -3.20 12.54 -13.12
N ARG A 110 -4.48 12.39 -13.45
CA ARG A 110 -5.47 13.44 -13.25
C ARG A 110 -5.97 13.44 -11.81
N PRO A 111 -6.25 14.63 -11.23
CA PRO A 111 -6.83 14.70 -9.88
C PRO A 111 -8.13 13.90 -9.78
N HIS A 112 -8.22 13.02 -8.77
CA HIS A 112 -9.39 12.20 -8.49
C HIS A 112 -10.09 12.61 -7.20
N ALA A 113 -9.33 12.72 -6.10
CA ALA A 113 -9.84 13.15 -4.80
C ALA A 113 -8.77 13.97 -4.05
N ARG A 114 -9.21 14.79 -3.12
CA ARG A 114 -8.33 15.63 -2.32
C ARG A 114 -8.84 15.80 -0.90
N VAL A 115 -7.92 15.64 0.07
CA VAL A 115 -8.10 16.15 1.44
C VAL A 115 -7.23 17.39 1.57
N PRO A 116 -7.78 18.57 1.84
CA PRO A 116 -7.00 19.81 1.92
C PRO A 116 -5.91 19.71 2.98
N PRO A 117 -4.70 20.26 2.73
CA PRO A 117 -3.67 20.39 3.76
C PRO A 117 -4.21 21.12 5.01
N GLY A 118 -3.79 20.70 6.20
CA GLY A 118 -4.27 21.27 7.45
C GLY A 118 -5.59 20.66 7.95
N SER A 119 -6.18 19.68 7.25
CA SER A 119 -7.34 18.95 7.75
C SER A 119 -6.99 18.25 9.08
N ARG A 120 -7.75 18.58 10.14
CA ARG A 120 -7.42 18.22 11.52
C ARG A 120 -7.30 16.70 11.74
N GLY A 121 -6.22 16.31 12.42
CA GLY A 121 -5.97 14.97 12.94
C GLY A 121 -5.77 13.90 11.86
N VAL A 122 -5.53 12.69 12.33
CA VAL A 122 -5.44 11.47 11.53
C VAL A 122 -6.39 10.44 12.12
N VAL A 123 -7.37 9.98 11.35
CA VAL A 123 -8.41 9.02 11.79
C VAL A 123 -9.04 9.39 13.14
N GLY A 124 -9.40 10.69 13.29
CA GLY A 124 -10.07 11.22 14.50
C GLY A 124 -9.15 11.45 15.70
N THR A 125 -7.83 11.29 15.59
CA THR A 125 -6.87 11.49 16.68
C THR A 125 -5.72 12.44 16.26
N THR A 126 -4.95 12.91 17.26
CA THR A 126 -3.74 13.72 17.10
C THR A 126 -2.62 13.11 17.95
N PRO A 127 -2.00 12.00 17.50
CA PRO A 127 -1.04 11.25 18.32
C PRO A 127 0.19 12.08 18.68
N ILE A 128 0.68 11.88 19.90
CA ILE A 128 1.97 12.40 20.39
C ILE A 128 2.99 11.27 20.25
N LEU A 129 4.19 11.61 19.77
CA LEU A 129 5.27 10.68 19.51
C LEU A 129 6.55 11.18 20.20
N GLY A 130 7.00 10.46 21.22
CA GLY A 130 8.33 10.59 21.80
C GLY A 130 9.41 9.94 20.92
N PRO A 131 10.68 9.94 21.36
CA PRO A 131 11.77 9.29 20.65
C PRO A 131 11.53 7.80 20.45
N ALA A 132 11.73 7.32 19.24
CA ALA A 132 11.48 5.95 18.80
C ALA A 132 10.02 5.48 18.84
N ASP A 133 9.06 6.34 19.23
CA ASP A 133 7.65 6.00 19.15
C ASP A 133 7.17 5.91 17.71
N CYS A 134 6.16 5.07 17.50
CA CYS A 134 5.46 5.00 16.23
C CYS A 134 3.94 5.00 16.43
N PHE A 135 3.24 5.59 15.49
CA PHE A 135 1.80 5.54 15.35
C PHE A 135 1.44 4.99 13.99
N GLU A 136 0.48 4.07 13.96
CA GLU A 136 0.04 3.44 12.72
C GLU A 136 -1.48 3.54 12.61
N TYR A 137 -1.98 3.83 11.41
CA TYR A 137 -3.40 3.82 11.14
C TYR A 137 -3.71 3.32 9.74
N PHE A 138 -4.95 2.88 9.58
CA PHE A 138 -5.52 2.45 8.32
C PHE A 138 -6.66 3.38 7.92
N SER A 139 -6.82 3.58 6.64
CA SER A 139 -7.95 4.28 6.05
C SER A 139 -8.19 3.74 4.64
N SER A 140 -9.16 4.32 3.94
CA SER A 140 -9.49 3.89 2.58
C SER A 140 -9.70 5.07 1.66
N THR A 141 -9.48 4.81 0.37
CA THR A 141 -9.84 5.70 -0.72
C THR A 141 -10.40 4.88 -1.87
N ASP A 142 -11.16 5.50 -2.73
CA ASP A 142 -11.60 4.91 -3.99
C ASP A 142 -10.84 5.55 -5.16
N CYS A 143 -10.80 4.81 -6.26
CA CYS A 143 -10.26 5.27 -7.54
C CYS A 143 -10.91 4.48 -8.67
N GLY A 144 -10.62 4.86 -9.92
CA GLY A 144 -11.05 4.10 -11.10
C GLY A 144 -10.44 2.70 -11.16
N ALA A 145 -11.01 1.81 -11.98
CA ALA A 145 -10.59 0.41 -12.11
C ALA A 145 -9.11 0.20 -12.47
N GLN A 146 -8.48 1.18 -13.11
CA GLN A 146 -7.06 1.16 -13.45
C GLN A 146 -6.14 1.55 -12.28
N GLY A 147 -6.73 1.89 -11.12
CA GLY A 147 -5.98 2.39 -9.97
C GLY A 147 -5.47 3.81 -10.15
N GLY A 148 -4.35 4.11 -9.51
CA GLY A 148 -3.76 5.44 -9.52
C GLY A 148 -2.61 5.57 -8.53
N SER A 149 -2.50 6.72 -7.91
CA SER A 149 -1.51 7.00 -6.86
C SER A 149 -2.06 7.96 -5.83
N MET A 150 -1.44 7.94 -4.66
CA MET A 150 -1.75 8.84 -3.56
C MET A 150 -0.46 9.38 -2.97
N GLU A 151 -0.44 10.66 -2.61
CA GLU A 151 0.65 11.35 -1.92
C GLU A 151 0.08 12.40 -0.96
N GLY A 152 0.90 12.93 -0.07
CA GLY A 152 0.40 13.95 0.83
C GLY A 152 1.40 14.45 1.85
N ARG A 153 0.87 14.96 2.95
CA ARG A 153 1.64 15.47 4.07
C ARG A 153 0.91 15.32 5.39
N LEU A 154 1.67 15.22 6.46
CA LEU A 154 1.19 15.27 7.82
C LEU A 154 1.72 16.55 8.47
N GLY A 155 0.84 17.39 8.98
CA GLY A 155 1.25 18.54 9.79
C GLY A 155 1.69 18.06 11.17
N VAL A 156 2.90 18.42 11.57
CA VAL A 156 3.54 18.01 12.81
C VAL A 156 3.88 19.24 13.64
N ALA A 157 3.47 19.26 14.91
CA ALA A 157 3.85 20.25 15.89
C ALA A 157 4.99 19.71 16.76
N VAL A 158 5.99 20.57 17.04
CA VAL A 158 7.09 20.29 17.98
C VAL A 158 6.68 20.75 19.36
N LEU A 159 6.72 19.86 20.36
CA LEU A 159 6.19 20.14 21.70
C LEU A 159 7.22 20.73 22.68
N GLU A 160 8.50 20.45 22.52
CA GLU A 160 9.56 20.80 23.49
C GLU A 160 10.31 22.11 23.19
N SER A 161 10.26 22.61 21.98
CA SER A 161 10.90 23.89 21.62
C SER A 161 9.86 24.98 21.44
N ALA A 162 10.29 26.26 21.32
CA ALA A 162 9.39 27.42 21.14
C ALA A 162 8.40 27.30 19.96
N GLY A 163 7.84 26.12 19.81
CA GLY A 163 6.68 25.70 19.02
C GLY A 163 6.81 26.01 17.54
N GLY A 164 7.32 25.10 16.79
CA GLY A 164 7.23 25.13 15.34
C GLY A 164 6.25 24.06 14.85
N THR A 165 5.67 24.31 13.70
CA THR A 165 4.99 23.27 12.92
C THR A 165 5.75 23.06 11.61
N PHE A 166 5.71 21.85 11.09
CA PHE A 166 6.24 21.53 9.77
C PHE A 166 5.39 20.45 9.11
N ASP A 167 5.52 20.33 7.80
CA ASP A 167 4.87 19.27 7.05
C ASP A 167 5.84 18.10 6.88
N ALA A 168 5.52 16.93 7.44
CA ALA A 168 6.20 15.68 7.14
C ALA A 168 5.63 15.10 5.84
N ALA A 169 6.48 14.89 4.86
CA ALA A 169 6.07 14.38 3.56
C ALA A 169 5.60 12.94 3.64
N VAL A 170 4.52 12.62 2.93
CA VAL A 170 4.15 11.25 2.57
C VAL A 170 4.46 11.07 1.09
N ALA A 171 5.50 10.31 0.79
CA ALA A 171 5.91 10.07 -0.59
C ALA A 171 4.82 9.33 -1.36
N ARG A 172 4.76 9.56 -2.67
CA ARG A 172 3.78 8.94 -3.55
C ARG A 172 3.86 7.42 -3.48
N PHE A 173 2.72 6.77 -3.28
CA PHE A 173 2.53 5.33 -3.32
C PHE A 173 1.42 4.95 -4.31
N ALA A 174 1.51 3.76 -4.89
CA ALA A 174 0.60 3.34 -5.96
C ALA A 174 -0.67 2.69 -5.40
N LEU A 175 -1.82 3.01 -5.98
CA LEU A 175 -3.09 2.30 -5.82
C LEU A 175 -3.19 1.26 -6.95
N ARG A 176 -2.57 0.09 -6.79
CA ARG A 176 -2.47 -0.93 -7.84
C ARG A 176 -3.71 -1.81 -7.90
N PRO A 177 -4.35 -1.96 -9.07
CA PRO A 177 -5.43 -2.92 -9.23
C PRO A 177 -4.88 -4.35 -9.05
N PRO A 178 -5.75 -5.32 -8.66
CA PRO A 178 -5.36 -6.71 -8.63
C PRO A 178 -4.93 -7.17 -10.03
N PRO A 179 -4.03 -8.14 -10.14
CA PRO A 179 -3.70 -8.73 -11.44
C PRO A 179 -4.99 -9.25 -12.09
N ALA A 180 -5.13 -9.00 -13.40
CA ALA A 180 -6.25 -9.51 -14.17
C ALA A 180 -6.35 -11.01 -13.93
N ARG A 181 -7.52 -11.50 -13.54
CA ARG A 181 -7.76 -12.95 -13.48
C ARG A 181 -7.58 -13.48 -14.90
N ALA A 182 -6.63 -14.39 -15.07
CA ALA A 182 -6.54 -15.15 -16.32
C ALA A 182 -7.94 -15.73 -16.60
N GLY A 183 -8.55 -15.29 -17.71
CA GLY A 183 -9.93 -15.66 -18.05
C GLY A 183 -10.06 -17.17 -17.98
N ARG A 184 -11.03 -17.67 -17.24
CA ARG A 184 -11.54 -19.02 -17.45
C ARG A 184 -12.03 -19.02 -18.90
N GLY A 185 -11.30 -19.75 -19.75
CA GLY A 185 -11.71 -19.95 -21.13
C GLY A 185 -13.16 -20.36 -21.13
N GLY A 186 -14.02 -19.55 -21.76
CA GLY A 186 -15.42 -19.88 -21.98
C GLY A 186 -15.50 -21.20 -22.72
N GLY A 187 -15.89 -22.26 -22.02
CA GLY A 187 -16.29 -23.49 -22.66
C GLY A 187 -17.46 -23.18 -23.54
N GLY A 188 -17.23 -23.11 -24.86
CA GLY A 188 -18.29 -22.99 -25.85
C GLY A 188 -19.19 -24.20 -25.70
N HIS A 189 -20.41 -24.00 -25.24
CA HIS A 189 -21.50 -24.95 -25.44
C HIS A 189 -21.81 -24.88 -26.92
N GLY A 190 -21.31 -25.86 -27.66
CA GLY A 190 -21.82 -26.18 -28.98
C GLY A 190 -23.26 -26.64 -28.81
N SER A 191 -24.21 -25.84 -29.28
CA SER A 191 -25.56 -26.27 -29.53
C SER A 191 -25.53 -27.14 -30.78
N GLU A 192 -25.54 -28.46 -30.61
CA GLU A 192 -25.99 -29.35 -31.66
C GLU A 192 -27.51 -29.22 -31.73
N SER A 193 -27.99 -28.74 -32.88
CA SER A 193 -29.39 -28.76 -33.30
C SER A 193 -29.59 -30.01 -34.14
N GLU A 194 -30.49 -30.89 -33.71
CA GLU A 194 -31.30 -31.76 -34.55
C GLU A 194 -32.68 -31.17 -34.75
#